data_2e6e311fdc5d4aab76991284cc7e96a4
#
_entry.id   2e6e311fdc5d4aab76991284cc7e96a4
#
_cell.length_a   1.000
_cell.length_b   1.000
_cell.length_c   1.000
_cell.angle_alpha   90.00
_cell.angle_beta   90.00
_cell.angle_gamma   90.00
#
_symmetry.space_group_name_H-M   'P 1'
#
loop_
_entity.id
_entity.type
_entity.pdbx_description
1 polymer ?
#
loop_
_entity_poly.entity_id
_entity_poly.type
_entity_poly.pdbx_seq_one_letter_code
_entity_poly.pdbx_strand_id
1 'polypeptide(L)'
;LKATLGASEVSLTSNGHLGDKTSYLVSVRQSYLQMLFKVLGLPLLPAYTDASFKLKTRFDARNELTLLGLGGIDRMKLNFDIEGEDAEYILGYLPKINQETFTLGGVYRHYAGPHVQSVTLSHSYLNNRNLKYHDNDESSEDNLTLRLRSVEQETKLRMENTSTWNLWKLNAGVELNYSQYSNTTYQRVFTDEVQIFDYRTNLDIFRWGLFASMDYSAPDERFTASLGVRTDGNNYNDKMKELWRQLSPRLSVSYRLIDRLFLSGHMGLYYQLPPCTALGFKGNDGSYLNRNLDYISVSQESVGLSWQPNGNMEISAEGFYKFYRDMPLSVSDGIPLACKGNDYGVIGNEQLISTAEGRSYGIEMMFKWLLVQRLNLSSSLTIFKSEFRDGKEGDYVPSAWDNRFIFNVSGTYNFPKNWSVGMKISCIGGSPYTPYDVEKSSLVEAWNAQGKAYYDYDRYNTERLPAFGQLDIRVDKMFYWKKCMFGVYLDIQNITASKFRQPDVLMSTGQIENPTAPLSERRYVMKSIKQESGTLLPTLGITFEY
;
A
#
# COMPACT_ATOMS: atom_id res chain seq x y z
N LEU A 1 18.26 -25.95 4.06
CA LEU A 1 17.77 -25.75 2.70
C LEU A 1 16.28 -26.11 2.65
N LYS A 2 15.46 -25.19 2.12
CA LYS A 2 14.02 -25.40 1.94
C LYS A 2 13.66 -25.16 0.48
N ALA A 3 13.01 -26.13 -0.13
CA ALA A 3 12.45 -26.02 -1.48
C ALA A 3 10.93 -26.19 -1.42
N THR A 4 10.21 -25.35 -2.13
CA THR A 4 8.75 -25.45 -2.28
C THR A 4 8.42 -25.49 -3.77
N LEU A 5 7.53 -26.40 -4.15
CA LEU A 5 6.95 -26.50 -5.48
C LEU A 5 5.43 -26.52 -5.31
N GLY A 6 4.77 -25.47 -5.71
CA GLY A 6 3.31 -25.31 -5.68
C GLY A 6 2.71 -25.25 -7.08
N ALA A 7 1.39 -25.25 -7.17
CA ALA A 7 0.69 -25.08 -8.45
C ALA A 7 0.87 -23.70 -9.09
N SER A 8 1.31 -22.70 -8.31
CA SER A 8 1.47 -21.30 -8.75
C SER A 8 2.88 -20.76 -8.62
N GLU A 9 3.78 -21.45 -7.90
CA GLU A 9 5.13 -20.94 -7.64
C GLU A 9 6.14 -22.06 -7.33
N VAL A 10 7.42 -21.74 -7.56
CA VAL A 10 8.56 -22.49 -7.05
C VAL A 10 9.45 -21.57 -6.23
N SER A 11 9.94 -22.05 -5.08
CA SER A 11 10.86 -21.29 -4.25
C SER A 11 12.00 -22.17 -3.70
N LEU A 12 13.15 -21.54 -3.51
CA LEU A 12 14.32 -22.13 -2.89
C LEU A 12 14.87 -21.17 -1.85
N THR A 13 14.98 -21.64 -0.61
CA THR A 13 15.53 -20.86 0.50
C THR A 13 16.66 -21.64 1.15
N SER A 14 17.78 -20.99 1.33
CA SER A 14 18.94 -21.53 2.06
C SER A 14 19.30 -20.61 3.21
N ASN A 15 19.51 -21.17 4.38
CA ASN A 15 19.99 -20.45 5.54
C ASN A 15 21.01 -21.30 6.29
N GLY A 16 21.96 -20.66 6.94
CA GLY A 16 23.02 -21.37 7.67
C GLY A 16 24.11 -20.44 8.14
N HIS A 17 25.26 -21.04 8.39
CA HIS A 17 26.46 -20.35 8.84
C HIS A 17 27.59 -20.52 7.82
N LEU A 18 28.35 -19.44 7.61
CA LEU A 18 29.62 -19.43 6.89
C LEU A 18 30.73 -19.23 7.93
N GLY A 19 31.19 -20.36 8.50
CA GLY A 19 32.06 -20.34 9.67
C GLY A 19 31.34 -19.89 10.94
N ASP A 20 32.10 -19.56 12.00
CA ASP A 20 31.54 -19.28 13.34
C ASP A 20 30.95 -17.88 13.50
N LYS A 21 31.30 -16.96 12.61
CA LYS A 21 31.00 -15.52 12.77
C LYS A 21 29.92 -14.99 11.83
N THR A 22 29.58 -15.75 10.79
CA THR A 22 28.69 -15.26 9.73
C THR A 22 27.51 -16.18 9.55
N SER A 23 26.29 -15.63 9.63
CA SER A 23 25.06 -16.30 9.25
C SER A 23 24.52 -15.72 7.96
N TYR A 24 23.87 -16.56 7.15
CA TYR A 24 23.26 -16.15 5.90
C TYR A 24 21.82 -16.69 5.75
N LEU A 25 21.04 -15.99 4.96
CA LEU A 25 19.77 -16.41 4.43
C LEU A 25 19.70 -15.91 2.97
N VAL A 26 19.36 -16.81 2.05
CA VAL A 26 19.12 -16.50 0.64
C VAL A 26 17.82 -17.17 0.22
N SER A 27 16.95 -16.45 -0.46
CA SER A 27 15.69 -16.97 -0.99
C SER A 27 15.49 -16.47 -2.41
N VAL A 28 15.04 -17.36 -3.29
CA VAL A 28 14.64 -17.06 -4.66
C VAL A 28 13.29 -17.71 -4.89
N ARG A 29 12.37 -16.95 -5.50
CA ARG A 29 11.03 -17.43 -5.82
C ARG A 29 10.67 -17.01 -7.25
N GLN A 30 10.04 -17.93 -7.97
CA GLN A 30 9.46 -17.71 -9.29
C GLN A 30 8.00 -18.10 -9.26
N SER A 31 7.12 -17.16 -9.58
CA SER A 31 5.70 -17.42 -9.77
C SER A 31 5.42 -17.76 -11.24
N TYR A 32 4.51 -18.70 -11.44
CA TYR A 32 3.84 -19.00 -12.70
C TYR A 32 2.31 -18.96 -12.54
N LEU A 33 1.84 -18.03 -11.69
CA LEU A 33 0.42 -17.80 -11.41
C LEU A 33 -0.40 -17.51 -12.67
N GLN A 34 0.25 -16.96 -13.71
CA GLN A 34 -0.34 -16.75 -15.03
C GLN A 34 -0.94 -18.03 -15.64
N MET A 35 -0.35 -19.21 -15.37
CA MET A 35 -0.89 -20.47 -15.88
C MET A 35 -2.22 -20.81 -15.21
N LEU A 36 -2.29 -20.65 -13.89
CA LEU A 36 -3.51 -20.85 -13.12
C LEU A 36 -4.60 -19.85 -13.53
N PHE A 37 -4.25 -18.58 -13.68
CA PHE A 37 -5.19 -17.52 -14.09
C PHE A 37 -5.73 -17.73 -15.51
N LYS A 38 -4.88 -18.23 -16.42
CA LYS A 38 -5.30 -18.60 -17.78
C LYS A 38 -6.33 -19.72 -17.76
N VAL A 39 -6.10 -20.79 -16.98
CA VAL A 39 -7.03 -21.91 -16.82
C VAL A 39 -8.36 -21.47 -16.21
N LEU A 40 -8.31 -20.48 -15.30
CA LEU A 40 -9.50 -19.94 -14.65
C LEU A 40 -10.23 -18.88 -15.50
N GLY A 41 -9.75 -18.56 -16.71
CA GLY A 41 -10.36 -17.56 -17.61
C GLY A 41 -10.29 -16.14 -17.05
N LEU A 42 -9.24 -15.80 -16.27
CA LEU A 42 -9.08 -14.45 -15.72
C LEU A 42 -8.43 -13.51 -16.74
N PRO A 43 -8.80 -12.20 -16.78
CA PRO A 43 -8.33 -11.27 -17.79
C PRO A 43 -6.85 -10.87 -17.63
N LEU A 44 -6.28 -11.04 -16.44
CA LEU A 44 -4.91 -10.67 -16.11
C LEU A 44 -4.06 -11.92 -15.88
N LEU A 45 -2.83 -11.92 -16.40
CA LEU A 45 -1.88 -13.02 -16.29
C LEU A 45 -0.59 -12.54 -15.58
N PRO A 46 -0.61 -12.44 -14.23
CA PRO A 46 0.54 -11.99 -13.46
C PRO A 46 1.62 -13.06 -13.36
N ALA A 47 2.87 -12.63 -13.45
CA ALA A 47 4.05 -13.43 -13.15
C ALA A 47 5.06 -12.58 -12.40
N TYR A 48 5.69 -13.14 -11.37
CA TYR A 48 6.74 -12.45 -10.64
C TYR A 48 7.92 -13.35 -10.35
N THR A 49 9.08 -12.71 -10.28
CA THR A 49 10.33 -13.31 -9.82
C THR A 49 10.86 -12.45 -8.71
N ASP A 50 11.16 -13.01 -7.57
CA ASP A 50 11.77 -12.28 -6.47
C ASP A 50 12.94 -13.03 -5.85
N ALA A 51 13.88 -12.24 -5.30
CA ALA A 51 15.02 -12.76 -4.58
C ALA A 51 15.30 -11.89 -3.36
N SER A 52 15.77 -12.51 -2.29
CA SER A 52 16.22 -11.81 -1.10
C SER A 52 17.45 -12.49 -0.51
N PHE A 53 18.32 -11.69 0.11
CA PHE A 53 19.42 -12.20 0.91
C PHE A 53 19.61 -11.38 2.17
N LYS A 54 20.14 -12.02 3.21
CA LYS A 54 20.63 -11.39 4.42
C LYS A 54 21.93 -12.08 4.82
N LEU A 55 22.96 -11.29 5.03
CA LEU A 55 24.24 -11.74 5.54
C LEU A 55 24.52 -10.97 6.84
N LYS A 56 24.77 -11.69 7.94
CA LYS A 56 25.07 -11.08 9.22
C LYS A 56 26.39 -11.62 9.71
N THR A 57 27.38 -10.73 9.84
CA THR A 57 28.74 -11.06 10.30
C THR A 57 29.03 -10.35 11.60
N ARG A 58 29.42 -11.11 12.62
CA ARG A 58 29.93 -10.59 13.88
C ARG A 58 31.46 -10.71 13.86
N PHE A 59 32.15 -9.61 13.62
CA PHE A 59 33.63 -9.59 13.53
C PHE A 59 34.25 -9.94 14.88
N ASP A 60 33.69 -9.33 15.92
CA ASP A 60 34.07 -9.55 17.33
C ASP A 60 32.90 -9.25 18.28
N ALA A 61 33.11 -9.19 19.60
CA ALA A 61 32.07 -8.92 20.58
C ALA A 61 31.45 -7.51 20.47
N ARG A 62 32.13 -6.59 19.78
CA ARG A 62 31.71 -5.18 19.68
C ARG A 62 31.23 -4.78 18.28
N ASN A 63 31.55 -5.54 17.24
CA ASN A 63 31.39 -5.12 15.87
C ASN A 63 30.55 -6.11 15.07
N GLU A 64 29.46 -5.65 14.52
CA GLU A 64 28.51 -6.43 13.74
C GLU A 64 28.16 -5.70 12.45
N LEU A 65 28.17 -6.41 11.32
CA LEU A 65 27.69 -5.94 10.03
C LEU A 65 26.54 -6.82 9.54
N THR A 66 25.44 -6.21 9.18
CA THR A 66 24.34 -6.89 8.50
C THR A 66 24.18 -6.30 7.10
N LEU A 67 24.26 -7.14 6.07
CA LEU A 67 23.90 -6.79 4.70
C LEU A 67 22.58 -7.45 4.34
N LEU A 68 21.72 -6.75 3.65
CA LEU A 68 20.48 -7.29 3.15
C LEU A 68 20.19 -6.77 1.73
N GLY A 69 19.54 -7.60 0.94
CA GLY A 69 19.03 -7.22 -0.36
C GLY A 69 17.71 -7.94 -0.62
N LEU A 70 16.84 -7.25 -1.32
CA LEU A 70 15.60 -7.81 -1.85
C LEU A 70 15.32 -7.16 -3.20
N GLY A 71 14.73 -7.92 -4.11
CA GLY A 71 14.35 -7.43 -5.42
C GLY A 71 13.27 -8.27 -6.02
N GLY A 72 12.49 -7.67 -6.91
CA GLY A 72 11.40 -8.32 -7.61
C GLY A 72 11.20 -7.74 -9.01
N ILE A 73 10.71 -8.60 -9.88
CA ILE A 73 10.29 -8.26 -11.23
C ILE A 73 8.88 -8.78 -11.40
N ASP A 74 7.93 -7.86 -11.58
CA ASP A 74 6.54 -8.16 -11.82
C ASP A 74 6.19 -7.89 -13.27
N ARG A 75 5.51 -8.83 -13.91
CA ARG A 75 5.02 -8.71 -15.29
C ARG A 75 3.58 -9.11 -15.34
N MET A 76 2.74 -8.24 -15.85
CA MET A 76 1.31 -8.49 -16.02
C MET A 76 0.97 -8.42 -17.51
N LYS A 77 0.55 -9.55 -18.06
CA LYS A 77 0.03 -9.67 -19.43
C LYS A 77 -1.49 -9.72 -19.40
N LEU A 78 -2.11 -9.36 -20.51
CA LEU A 78 -3.56 -9.52 -20.72
C LEU A 78 -3.85 -10.92 -21.30
N ASN A 79 -4.98 -11.49 -20.93
CA ASN A 79 -5.44 -12.79 -21.43
C ASN A 79 -6.45 -12.56 -22.55
N PHE A 80 -6.00 -12.61 -23.79
CA PHE A 80 -6.87 -12.43 -24.97
C PHE A 80 -7.64 -13.69 -25.36
N ASP A 81 -7.49 -14.80 -24.64
CA ASP A 81 -8.20 -16.06 -24.92
C ASP A 81 -9.57 -16.12 -24.23
N ILE A 82 -9.98 -15.07 -23.51
CA ILE A 82 -11.30 -15.00 -22.87
C ILE A 82 -12.31 -14.44 -23.85
N GLU A 83 -13.53 -14.99 -23.82
CA GLU A 83 -14.63 -14.63 -24.73
C GLU A 83 -15.75 -13.91 -23.97
N GLY A 84 -16.46 -13.04 -24.68
CA GLY A 84 -17.66 -12.33 -24.19
C GLY A 84 -17.47 -10.80 -24.17
N GLU A 85 -18.56 -10.07 -24.40
CA GLU A 85 -18.58 -8.59 -24.50
C GLU A 85 -17.99 -7.92 -23.24
N ASP A 86 -18.31 -8.41 -22.04
CA ASP A 86 -17.80 -7.85 -20.79
C ASP A 86 -16.29 -8.11 -20.65
N ALA A 87 -15.79 -9.25 -21.13
CA ALA A 87 -14.40 -9.61 -21.12
C ALA A 87 -13.57 -8.76 -22.10
N GLU A 88 -14.06 -8.57 -23.31
CA GLU A 88 -13.44 -7.70 -24.32
C GLU A 88 -13.38 -6.26 -23.83
N TYR A 89 -14.45 -5.78 -23.21
CA TYR A 89 -14.46 -4.45 -22.60
C TYR A 89 -13.41 -4.29 -21.49
N ILE A 90 -13.33 -5.25 -20.54
CA ILE A 90 -12.33 -5.23 -19.46
C ILE A 90 -10.92 -5.24 -20.04
N LEU A 91 -10.64 -6.09 -21.03
CA LEU A 91 -9.35 -6.13 -21.71
C LEU A 91 -9.05 -4.80 -22.44
N GLY A 92 -10.08 -4.22 -23.07
CA GLY A 92 -10.02 -2.90 -23.70
C GLY A 92 -9.65 -1.78 -22.72
N TYR A 93 -9.95 -1.90 -21.44
CA TYR A 93 -9.70 -0.89 -20.41
C TYR A 93 -8.36 -1.05 -19.68
N LEU A 94 -7.89 -2.28 -19.47
CA LEU A 94 -6.72 -2.57 -18.64
C LEU A 94 -5.40 -2.23 -19.36
N PRO A 95 -4.43 -1.58 -18.68
CA PRO A 95 -3.08 -1.40 -19.21
C PRO A 95 -2.21 -2.66 -18.98
N LYS A 96 -1.19 -2.84 -19.80
CA LYS A 96 -0.06 -3.73 -19.49
C LYS A 96 0.82 -3.06 -18.44
N ILE A 97 1.07 -3.75 -17.33
CA ILE A 97 1.84 -3.21 -16.20
C ILE A 97 3.09 -4.07 -15.99
N ASN A 98 4.26 -3.43 -15.93
CA ASN A 98 5.50 -4.06 -15.56
C ASN A 98 6.18 -3.25 -14.47
N GLN A 99 6.74 -3.94 -13.47
CA GLN A 99 7.43 -3.32 -12.36
C GLN A 99 8.74 -4.04 -12.09
N GLU A 100 9.78 -3.26 -11.82
CA GLU A 100 11.09 -3.75 -11.38
C GLU A 100 11.46 -2.99 -10.11
N THR A 101 11.82 -3.71 -9.06
CA THR A 101 12.20 -3.10 -7.78
C THR A 101 13.37 -3.82 -7.17
N PHE A 102 14.27 -3.08 -6.52
CA PHE A 102 15.24 -3.67 -5.60
C PHE A 102 15.59 -2.70 -4.48
N THR A 103 16.00 -3.26 -3.34
CA THR A 103 16.59 -2.53 -2.23
C THR A 103 17.82 -3.28 -1.75
N LEU A 104 18.93 -2.57 -1.64
CA LEU A 104 20.17 -3.06 -1.05
C LEU A 104 20.50 -2.21 0.17
N GLY A 105 20.90 -2.83 1.28
CA GLY A 105 21.25 -2.08 2.49
C GLY A 105 22.29 -2.77 3.36
N GLY A 106 23.00 -1.96 4.11
CA GLY A 106 23.96 -2.41 5.11
C GLY A 106 23.75 -1.66 6.42
N VAL A 107 23.85 -2.39 7.53
CA VAL A 107 23.80 -1.84 8.90
C VAL A 107 25.05 -2.29 9.64
N TYR A 108 25.90 -1.35 9.98
CA TYR A 108 27.03 -1.58 10.87
C TYR A 108 26.66 -1.14 12.28
N ARG A 109 26.92 -1.99 13.28
CA ARG A 109 26.73 -1.69 14.69
C ARG A 109 28.02 -1.85 15.47
N HIS A 110 28.29 -0.85 16.30
CA HIS A 110 29.37 -0.86 17.27
C HIS A 110 28.81 -0.80 18.68
N TYR A 111 29.17 -1.79 19.52
CA TYR A 111 28.72 -1.92 20.89
C TYR A 111 29.84 -1.45 21.83
N ALA A 112 29.67 -0.32 22.52
CA ALA A 112 30.64 0.30 23.41
C ALA A 112 30.03 0.44 24.81
N GLY A 113 29.98 -0.65 25.54
CA GLY A 113 29.35 -0.69 26.88
C GLY A 113 27.86 -0.37 26.81
N PRO A 114 27.38 0.72 27.44
CA PRO A 114 25.98 1.12 27.41
C PRO A 114 25.58 1.80 26.11
N HIS A 115 26.50 2.01 25.17
CA HIS A 115 26.28 2.71 23.93
C HIS A 115 26.23 1.74 22.75
N VAL A 116 25.27 1.94 21.85
CA VAL A 116 25.18 1.23 20.57
C VAL A 116 25.16 2.27 19.46
N GLN A 117 26.18 2.30 18.65
CA GLN A 117 26.29 3.16 17.49
C GLN A 117 25.88 2.36 16.25
N SER A 118 24.98 2.90 15.44
CA SER A 118 24.54 2.28 14.19
C SER A 118 24.75 3.23 13.02
N VAL A 119 25.30 2.69 11.94
CA VAL A 119 25.35 3.36 10.63
C VAL A 119 24.61 2.48 9.64
N THR A 120 23.57 3.02 9.02
CA THR A 120 22.76 2.35 8.01
C THR A 120 22.91 3.08 6.69
N LEU A 121 23.28 2.36 5.63
CA LEU A 121 23.27 2.85 4.26
C LEU A 121 22.36 1.93 3.44
N SER A 122 21.43 2.51 2.69
CA SER A 122 20.54 1.76 1.81
C SER A 122 20.32 2.49 0.49
N HIS A 123 20.07 1.70 -0.56
CA HIS A 123 19.66 2.19 -1.86
C HIS A 123 18.46 1.40 -2.35
N SER A 124 17.40 2.09 -2.75
CA SER A 124 16.17 1.53 -3.31
C SER A 124 15.97 2.03 -4.73
N TYR A 125 15.45 1.16 -5.58
CA TYR A 125 15.11 1.44 -6.97
C TYR A 125 13.74 0.87 -7.28
N LEU A 126 12.89 1.65 -7.96
CA LEU A 126 11.59 1.26 -8.46
C LEU A 126 11.42 1.79 -9.88
N ASN A 127 11.00 0.94 -10.81
CA ASN A 127 10.71 1.30 -12.20
C ASN A 127 9.34 0.71 -12.57
N ASN A 128 8.36 1.59 -12.77
CA ASN A 128 7.02 1.25 -13.21
C ASN A 128 6.84 1.61 -14.68
N ARG A 129 6.22 0.72 -15.43
CA ARG A 129 5.88 0.92 -16.85
C ARG A 129 4.45 0.49 -17.09
N ASN A 130 3.63 1.43 -17.55
CA ASN A 130 2.25 1.17 -17.95
C ASN A 130 2.12 1.49 -19.43
N LEU A 131 1.51 0.59 -20.17
CA LEU A 131 1.31 0.72 -21.61
C LEU A 131 -0.10 0.34 -21.98
N LYS A 132 -0.76 1.20 -22.75
CA LYS A 132 -2.13 0.98 -23.24
C LYS A 132 -2.27 1.49 -24.64
N TYR A 133 -2.85 0.67 -25.49
CA TYR A 133 -3.33 1.03 -26.83
C TYR A 133 -4.85 0.94 -26.88
N HIS A 134 -5.46 1.72 -27.74
CA HIS A 134 -6.89 1.62 -28.03
C HIS A 134 -7.19 0.21 -28.56
N ASP A 135 -8.21 -0.44 -28.01
CA ASP A 135 -8.59 -1.82 -28.31
C ASP A 135 -7.43 -2.84 -28.26
N ASN A 136 -6.35 -2.51 -27.52
CA ASN A 136 -5.10 -3.28 -27.46
C ASN A 136 -4.39 -3.47 -28.81
N ASP A 137 -4.73 -2.66 -29.83
CA ASP A 137 -4.10 -2.69 -31.15
C ASP A 137 -2.74 -1.96 -31.12
N GLU A 138 -1.65 -2.73 -31.07
CA GLU A 138 -0.28 -2.25 -31.08
C GLU A 138 0.29 -2.07 -32.50
N SER A 139 -0.51 -2.21 -33.54
CA SER A 139 -0.06 -2.13 -34.94
C SER A 139 0.39 -0.72 -35.35
N SER A 140 -0.11 0.32 -34.66
CA SER A 140 0.23 1.72 -34.90
C SER A 140 0.43 2.49 -33.60
N GLU A 141 1.43 3.39 -33.58
CA GLU A 141 1.59 4.39 -32.51
C GLU A 141 0.39 5.36 -32.41
N ASP A 142 -0.42 5.50 -33.46
CA ASP A 142 -1.63 6.30 -33.44
C ASP A 142 -2.70 5.73 -32.50
N ASN A 143 -2.62 4.46 -32.19
CA ASN A 143 -3.51 3.79 -31.23
C ASN A 143 -3.01 3.93 -29.79
N LEU A 144 -1.83 4.51 -29.56
CA LEU A 144 -1.28 4.68 -28.22
C LEU A 144 -2.15 5.65 -27.40
N THR A 145 -2.70 5.17 -26.28
CA THR A 145 -3.50 5.98 -25.33
C THR A 145 -2.75 6.30 -24.05
N LEU A 146 -1.89 5.38 -23.57
CA LEU A 146 -1.08 5.59 -22.38
C LEU A 146 0.29 4.95 -22.55
N ARG A 147 1.34 5.73 -22.36
CA ARG A 147 2.71 5.26 -22.13
C ARG A 147 3.27 6.01 -20.93
N LEU A 148 3.41 5.32 -19.81
CA LEU A 148 3.97 5.87 -18.59
C LEU A 148 5.20 5.06 -18.19
N ARG A 149 6.29 5.77 -17.91
CA ARG A 149 7.46 5.20 -17.26
C ARG A 149 7.86 6.09 -16.09
N SER A 150 7.82 5.54 -14.90
CA SER A 150 8.20 6.20 -13.65
C SER A 150 9.36 5.45 -13.01
N VAL A 151 10.45 6.16 -12.73
CA VAL A 151 11.62 5.62 -12.03
C VAL A 151 11.83 6.41 -10.76
N GLU A 152 11.87 5.71 -9.64
CA GLU A 152 12.17 6.27 -8.32
C GLU A 152 13.42 5.60 -7.76
N GLN A 153 14.37 6.41 -7.30
CA GLN A 153 15.57 5.94 -6.62
C GLN A 153 15.75 6.70 -5.32
N GLU A 154 16.16 6.01 -4.29
CA GLU A 154 16.43 6.62 -2.99
C GLU A 154 17.68 6.03 -2.37
N THR A 155 18.65 6.88 -2.05
CA THR A 155 19.82 6.54 -1.25
C THR A 155 19.69 7.19 0.11
N LYS A 156 19.72 6.38 1.19
CA LYS A 156 19.52 6.83 2.56
C LYS A 156 20.73 6.46 3.41
N LEU A 157 21.27 7.44 4.11
CA LEU A 157 22.28 7.29 5.16
C LEU A 157 21.66 7.71 6.50
N ARG A 158 21.67 6.79 7.49
CA ARG A 158 21.22 7.07 8.85
C ARG A 158 22.32 6.70 9.82
N MET A 159 22.64 7.63 10.69
CA MET A 159 23.59 7.46 11.78
C MET A 159 22.88 7.73 13.11
N GLU A 160 22.97 6.81 14.04
CA GLU A 160 22.32 6.95 15.34
C GLU A 160 23.18 6.36 16.46
N ASN A 161 23.03 6.93 17.65
CA ASN A 161 23.60 6.42 18.87
C ASN A 161 22.49 6.18 19.89
N THR A 162 22.43 4.98 20.43
CA THR A 162 21.56 4.61 21.53
C THR A 162 22.42 4.44 22.77
N SER A 163 22.08 5.16 23.84
CA SER A 163 22.78 5.09 25.15
C SER A 163 21.77 4.68 26.22
N THR A 164 22.10 3.64 26.97
CA THR A 164 21.25 3.14 28.06
C THR A 164 22.00 3.30 29.38
N TRP A 165 21.37 3.99 30.33
CA TRP A 165 21.91 4.13 31.69
C TRP A 165 20.78 4.08 32.73
N ASN A 166 20.87 3.14 33.62
CA ASN A 166 19.90 2.90 34.69
C ASN A 166 18.44 2.83 34.11
N LEU A 167 17.61 3.80 34.42
CA LEU A 167 16.18 3.85 34.03
C LEU A 167 15.94 4.59 32.73
N TRP A 168 16.98 5.10 32.10
CA TRP A 168 16.88 5.96 30.91
C TRP A 168 17.55 5.35 29.70
N LYS A 169 16.94 5.59 28.54
CA LYS A 169 17.53 5.25 27.25
C LYS A 169 17.36 6.44 26.30
N LEU A 170 18.48 6.97 25.82
CA LEU A 170 18.51 8.04 24.82
C LEU A 170 18.88 7.45 23.46
N ASN A 171 18.09 7.78 22.45
CA ASN A 171 18.44 7.54 21.06
C ASN A 171 18.47 8.88 20.33
N ALA A 172 19.56 9.19 19.65
CA ALA A 172 19.69 10.41 18.84
C ALA A 172 20.44 10.11 17.55
N GLY A 173 20.12 10.82 16.49
CA GLY A 173 20.73 10.59 15.21
C GLY A 173 20.40 11.60 14.13
N VAL A 174 21.02 11.36 13.00
CA VAL A 174 20.85 12.13 11.75
C VAL A 174 20.47 11.20 10.61
N GLU A 175 19.70 11.71 9.67
CA GLU A 175 19.31 11.00 8.47
C GLU A 175 19.49 11.91 7.26
N LEU A 176 20.18 11.41 6.25
CA LEU A 176 20.37 12.05 4.96
C LEU A 176 19.74 11.14 3.89
N ASN A 177 19.00 11.73 2.99
CA ASN A 177 18.30 11.00 1.94
C ASN A 177 18.41 11.76 0.63
N TYR A 178 18.83 11.07 -0.42
CA TYR A 178 18.87 11.59 -1.77
C TYR A 178 17.92 10.77 -2.63
N SER A 179 16.84 11.42 -3.08
CA SER A 179 15.80 10.83 -3.89
C SER A 179 15.83 11.40 -5.29
N GLN A 180 15.77 10.54 -6.28
CA GLN A 180 15.64 10.89 -7.69
C GLN A 180 14.33 10.32 -8.22
N TYR A 181 13.54 11.15 -8.86
CA TYR A 181 12.30 10.76 -9.53
C TYR A 181 12.37 11.21 -10.98
N SER A 182 12.18 10.30 -11.91
CA SER A 182 11.98 10.63 -13.31
C SER A 182 10.70 10.02 -13.82
N ASN A 183 9.93 10.79 -14.57
CA ASN A 183 8.69 10.34 -15.19
C ASN A 183 8.65 10.79 -16.64
N THR A 184 8.21 9.86 -17.50
CA THR A 184 7.85 10.15 -18.90
C THR A 184 6.42 9.66 -19.07
N THR A 185 5.52 10.59 -19.33
CA THR A 185 4.09 10.31 -19.50
C THR A 185 3.67 10.79 -20.88
N TYR A 186 3.08 9.89 -21.65
CA TYR A 186 2.25 10.19 -22.81
C TYR A 186 0.86 9.65 -22.51
N GLN A 187 -0.15 10.52 -22.55
CA GLN A 187 -1.53 10.11 -22.29
C GLN A 187 -2.47 10.91 -23.18
N ARG A 188 -3.36 10.21 -23.85
CA ARG A 188 -4.52 10.81 -24.54
C ARG A 188 -5.71 10.77 -23.61
N VAL A 189 -6.27 11.93 -23.35
CA VAL A 189 -7.54 12.06 -22.64
C VAL A 189 -8.57 12.55 -23.64
N PHE A 190 -9.62 11.77 -23.80
CA PHE A 190 -10.73 12.10 -24.67
C PHE A 190 -11.70 12.98 -23.88
N THR A 191 -11.72 14.27 -24.20
CA THR A 191 -12.68 15.28 -23.73
C THR A 191 -13.41 15.83 -24.95
N ASP A 192 -13.97 17.03 -24.90
CA ASP A 192 -14.57 17.71 -26.09
C ASP A 192 -13.59 17.78 -27.27
N GLU A 193 -12.30 17.90 -26.96
CA GLU A 193 -11.18 17.73 -27.89
C GLU A 193 -10.18 16.73 -27.30
N VAL A 194 -9.46 15.98 -28.16
CA VAL A 194 -8.42 15.07 -27.72
C VAL A 194 -7.29 15.88 -27.08
N GLN A 195 -7.15 15.75 -25.78
CA GLN A 195 -6.03 16.34 -25.05
C GLN A 195 -4.87 15.35 -24.95
N ILE A 196 -3.69 15.78 -25.36
CA ILE A 196 -2.48 14.98 -25.28
C ILE A 196 -1.62 15.57 -24.18
N PHE A 197 -1.33 14.75 -23.17
CA PHE A 197 -0.31 15.03 -22.16
C PHE A 197 0.97 14.29 -22.56
N ASP A 198 1.98 15.04 -22.98
CA ASP A 198 3.31 14.50 -23.28
C ASP A 198 4.35 15.33 -22.55
N TYR A 199 4.79 14.83 -21.40
CA TYR A 199 5.76 15.55 -20.60
C TYR A 199 6.81 14.63 -19.97
N ARG A 200 7.96 15.24 -19.65
CA ARG A 200 9.04 14.60 -18.91
C ARG A 200 9.38 15.43 -17.68
N THR A 201 9.51 14.74 -16.57
CA THR A 201 9.96 15.38 -15.34
C THR A 201 11.12 14.65 -14.71
N ASN A 202 12.03 15.41 -14.09
CA ASN A 202 13.11 14.90 -13.28
C ASN A 202 13.14 15.72 -11.99
N LEU A 203 13.08 15.05 -10.85
CA LEU A 203 13.21 15.65 -9.54
C LEU A 203 14.40 15.05 -8.82
N ASP A 204 15.25 15.92 -8.28
CA ASP A 204 16.31 15.57 -7.36
C ASP A 204 16.01 16.21 -6.02
N ILE A 205 15.68 15.40 -5.02
CA ILE A 205 15.30 15.87 -3.69
C ILE A 205 16.33 15.35 -2.68
N PHE A 206 17.09 16.28 -2.10
CA PHE A 206 17.95 16.00 -0.96
C PHE A 206 17.21 16.35 0.32
N ARG A 207 17.05 15.36 1.22
CA ARG A 207 16.40 15.52 2.52
C ARG A 207 17.39 15.30 3.64
N TRP A 208 17.23 16.03 4.71
CA TRP A 208 18.01 15.87 5.94
C TRP A 208 17.07 15.90 7.14
N GLY A 209 17.35 15.06 8.13
CA GLY A 209 16.55 14.95 9.34
C GLY A 209 17.41 14.79 10.57
N LEU A 210 16.96 15.39 11.66
CA LEU A 210 17.53 15.24 13.01
C LEU A 210 16.46 14.65 13.91
N PHE A 211 16.84 13.73 14.77
CA PHE A 211 15.91 13.14 15.74
C PHE A 211 16.59 12.82 17.06
N ALA A 212 15.81 12.91 18.13
CA ALA A 212 16.18 12.41 19.44
C ALA A 212 14.94 11.84 20.14
N SER A 213 15.11 10.78 20.91
CA SER A 213 14.09 10.26 21.81
C SER A 213 14.69 9.82 23.13
N MET A 214 13.95 10.05 24.21
CA MET A 214 14.33 9.69 25.56
C MET A 214 13.25 8.81 26.16
N ASP A 215 13.61 7.59 26.50
CA ASP A 215 12.74 6.61 27.10
C ASP A 215 13.07 6.52 28.61
N TYR A 216 12.03 6.49 29.43
CA TYR A 216 12.11 6.26 30.87
C TYR A 216 11.32 5.01 31.24
N SER A 217 11.89 4.16 32.06
CA SER A 217 11.22 3.00 32.65
C SER A 217 11.34 3.04 34.16
N ALA A 218 10.21 3.05 34.87
CA ALA A 218 10.20 3.06 36.33
C ALA A 218 10.81 1.76 36.90
N PRO A 219 11.41 1.79 38.13
CA PRO A 219 12.07 0.62 38.72
C PRO A 219 11.14 -0.58 38.92
N ASP A 220 9.84 -0.35 39.14
CA ASP A 220 8.81 -1.36 39.30
C ASP A 220 8.15 -1.81 37.97
N GLU A 221 8.67 -1.27 36.84
CA GLU A 221 8.17 -1.51 35.48
C GLU A 221 6.68 -1.18 35.29
N ARG A 222 6.06 -0.41 36.22
CA ARG A 222 4.67 -0.02 36.12
C ARG A 222 4.46 1.14 35.17
N PHE A 223 5.42 2.03 35.06
CA PHE A 223 5.33 3.22 34.24
C PHE A 223 6.47 3.28 33.25
N THR A 224 6.15 3.48 31.98
CA THR A 224 7.13 3.81 30.93
C THR A 224 6.66 5.06 30.17
N ALA A 225 7.60 5.92 29.83
CA ALA A 225 7.34 7.11 29.02
C ALA A 225 8.43 7.27 27.96
N SER A 226 8.08 7.73 26.79
CA SER A 226 8.98 8.09 25.71
C SER A 226 8.64 9.47 25.20
N LEU A 227 9.62 10.36 25.19
CA LEU A 227 9.54 11.68 24.60
C LEU A 227 10.48 11.74 23.42
N GLY A 228 9.95 12.04 22.24
CA GLY A 228 10.70 12.15 21.00
C GLY A 228 10.52 13.50 20.33
N VAL A 229 11.52 13.91 19.58
CA VAL A 229 11.46 15.05 18.68
C VAL A 229 12.18 14.70 17.39
N ARG A 230 11.59 15.07 16.27
CA ARG A 230 12.20 14.97 14.95
C ARG A 230 11.98 16.27 14.19
N THR A 231 12.90 16.60 13.32
CA THR A 231 12.70 17.65 12.33
C THR A 231 13.33 17.22 11.02
N ASP A 232 12.67 17.59 9.93
CA ASP A 232 13.08 17.25 8.57
C ASP A 232 13.13 18.52 7.72
N GLY A 233 14.03 18.52 6.75
CA GLY A 233 14.10 19.55 5.72
C GLY A 233 14.47 18.96 4.37
N ASN A 234 14.21 19.70 3.29
CA ASN A 234 14.63 19.30 1.94
C ASN A 234 14.85 20.52 1.04
N ASN A 235 15.41 20.29 -0.14
CA ASN A 235 15.74 21.33 -1.11
C ASN A 235 14.63 21.61 -2.14
N TYR A 236 13.41 21.07 -1.98
CA TYR A 236 12.35 21.23 -2.96
C TYR A 236 11.90 22.69 -3.11
N ASN A 237 11.63 23.37 -1.99
CA ASN A 237 11.32 24.79 -1.96
C ASN A 237 11.85 25.45 -0.67
N ASP A 238 11.74 26.78 -0.56
CA ASP A 238 12.32 27.52 0.56
C ASP A 238 11.63 27.22 1.89
N LYS A 239 10.31 27.01 1.90
CA LYS A 239 9.56 26.66 3.12
C LYS A 239 9.99 25.28 3.66
N MET A 240 10.21 24.33 2.77
CA MET A 240 10.59 22.97 3.15
C MET A 240 12.05 22.85 3.60
N LYS A 241 12.90 23.87 3.41
CA LYS A 241 14.25 23.92 3.96
C LYS A 241 14.28 24.24 5.45
N GLU A 242 13.25 24.92 5.95
CA GLU A 242 13.21 25.46 7.31
C GLU A 242 12.86 24.39 8.34
N LEU A 243 13.84 23.88 9.05
CA LEU A 243 13.69 22.78 10.01
C LEU A 243 12.63 23.00 11.09
N TRP A 244 12.42 24.24 11.56
CA TRP A 244 11.43 24.54 12.60
C TRP A 244 9.98 24.39 12.13
N ARG A 245 9.71 24.44 10.82
CA ARG A 245 8.36 24.23 10.27
C ARG A 245 7.91 22.77 10.33
N GLN A 246 8.87 21.84 10.33
CA GLN A 246 8.62 20.40 10.38
C GLN A 246 9.00 19.81 11.74
N LEU A 247 8.95 20.60 12.82
CA LEU A 247 9.21 20.11 14.17
C LEU A 247 8.09 19.12 14.60
N SER A 248 8.48 17.91 14.93
CA SER A 248 7.64 16.74 15.11
C SER A 248 7.81 16.16 16.53
N PRO A 249 7.21 16.78 17.56
CA PRO A 249 7.21 16.25 18.92
C PRO A 249 6.32 15.01 19.02
N ARG A 250 6.71 14.06 19.86
CA ARG A 250 6.00 12.81 20.10
C ARG A 250 6.08 12.43 21.57
N LEU A 251 4.98 12.01 22.14
CA LEU A 251 4.89 11.50 23.49
C LEU A 251 4.18 10.15 23.48
N SER A 252 4.74 9.21 24.19
CA SER A 252 4.14 7.90 24.44
C SER A 252 4.25 7.57 25.92
N VAL A 253 3.16 7.14 26.52
CA VAL A 253 3.12 6.72 27.92
C VAL A 253 2.44 5.37 28.04
N SER A 254 2.89 4.54 28.97
CA SER A 254 2.22 3.29 29.32
C SER A 254 2.26 3.10 30.83
N TYR A 255 1.14 2.71 31.38
CA TYR A 255 0.97 2.46 32.81
C TYR A 255 0.29 1.11 33.05
N ARG A 256 0.90 0.28 33.88
CA ARG A 256 0.35 -0.99 34.33
C ARG A 256 -0.65 -0.73 35.47
N LEU A 257 -1.94 -0.76 35.15
CA LEU A 257 -3.04 -0.51 36.09
C LEU A 257 -3.08 -1.58 37.20
N ILE A 258 -3.11 -2.82 36.76
CA ILE A 258 -3.02 -4.04 37.57
C ILE A 258 -2.11 -5.03 36.85
N ASP A 259 -1.82 -6.17 37.46
CA ASP A 259 -1.03 -7.19 36.81
C ASP A 259 -1.61 -7.55 35.44
N ARG A 260 -0.74 -7.41 34.39
CA ARG A 260 -1.06 -7.75 33.01
C ARG A 260 -2.14 -6.89 32.34
N LEU A 261 -2.57 -5.78 32.93
CA LEU A 261 -3.45 -4.79 32.29
C LEU A 261 -2.69 -3.46 32.17
N PHE A 262 -2.53 -3.00 30.92
CA PHE A 262 -1.80 -1.80 30.59
C PHE A 262 -2.72 -0.77 29.96
N LEU A 263 -2.61 0.47 30.41
CA LEU A 263 -3.17 1.65 29.76
C LEU A 263 -2.04 2.35 29.00
N SER A 264 -2.24 2.63 27.73
CA SER A 264 -1.27 3.36 26.91
C SER A 264 -1.91 4.59 26.27
N GLY A 265 -1.10 5.63 26.07
CA GLY A 265 -1.49 6.83 25.35
C GLY A 265 -0.35 7.31 24.46
N HIS A 266 -0.69 7.74 23.27
CA HIS A 266 0.26 8.26 22.29
C HIS A 266 -0.26 9.57 21.73
N MET A 267 0.62 10.54 21.56
CA MET A 267 0.33 11.76 20.82
C MET A 267 1.56 12.21 20.04
N GLY A 268 1.36 12.78 18.87
CA GLY A 268 2.47 13.26 18.07
C GLY A 268 2.06 14.07 16.85
N LEU A 269 3.00 14.87 16.39
CA LEU A 269 2.92 15.59 15.13
C LEU A 269 3.87 14.95 14.12
N TYR A 270 3.39 14.72 12.91
CA TYR A 270 4.12 14.04 11.85
C TYR A 270 4.05 14.84 10.55
N TYR A 271 5.12 14.76 9.77
CA TYR A 271 5.21 15.41 8.46
C TYR A 271 5.57 14.40 7.37
N GLN A 272 4.94 14.55 6.21
CA GLN A 272 5.17 13.72 5.03
C GLN A 272 5.24 14.58 3.78
N LEU A 273 6.17 14.28 2.87
CA LEU A 273 6.19 14.90 1.54
C LEU A 273 4.97 14.45 0.73
N PRO A 274 4.37 15.35 -0.06
CA PRO A 274 3.45 14.94 -1.11
C PRO A 274 4.09 13.93 -2.08
N PRO A 275 3.30 13.12 -2.80
CA PRO A 275 3.83 12.12 -3.73
C PRO A 275 4.66 12.77 -4.85
N CYS A 276 5.67 12.04 -5.35
CA CYS A 276 6.56 12.53 -6.40
C CYS A 276 5.81 12.90 -7.70
N THR A 277 4.69 12.25 -8.00
CA THR A 277 3.79 12.59 -9.11
C THR A 277 3.27 14.02 -8.99
N ALA A 278 2.85 14.42 -7.78
CA ALA A 278 2.39 15.79 -7.49
C ALA A 278 3.55 16.79 -7.55
N LEU A 279 4.67 16.49 -6.87
CA LEU A 279 5.83 17.38 -6.84
C LEU A 279 6.48 17.59 -8.22
N GLY A 280 6.41 16.56 -9.08
CA GLY A 280 7.00 16.55 -10.41
C GLY A 280 6.09 17.07 -11.52
N PHE A 281 4.85 17.43 -11.23
CA PHE A 281 3.90 17.86 -12.27
C PHE A 281 4.32 19.19 -12.90
N LYS A 282 4.29 19.22 -14.25
CA LYS A 282 4.70 20.37 -15.04
C LYS A 282 3.58 20.90 -15.91
N GLY A 283 3.56 22.20 -16.11
CA GLY A 283 2.73 22.85 -17.11
C GLY A 283 3.27 22.69 -18.54
N ASN A 284 2.50 23.14 -19.52
CA ASN A 284 2.86 23.11 -20.94
C ASN A 284 4.12 23.93 -21.26
N ASP A 285 4.46 24.90 -20.42
CA ASP A 285 5.69 25.73 -20.50
C ASP A 285 6.92 25.04 -19.89
N GLY A 286 6.75 23.83 -19.35
CA GLY A 286 7.79 23.06 -18.68
C GLY A 286 8.09 23.48 -17.25
N SER A 287 7.39 24.46 -16.68
CA SER A 287 7.53 24.88 -15.29
C SER A 287 6.86 23.89 -14.32
N TYR A 288 7.42 23.74 -13.11
CA TYR A 288 6.79 22.94 -12.06
C TYR A 288 5.62 23.73 -11.44
N LEU A 289 4.39 23.27 -11.67
CA LEU A 289 3.18 23.97 -11.21
C LEU A 289 2.99 23.84 -9.68
N ASN A 290 3.51 22.77 -9.08
CA ASN A 290 3.30 22.43 -7.67
C ASN A 290 4.47 22.83 -6.76
N ARG A 291 5.29 23.80 -7.17
CA ARG A 291 6.50 24.24 -6.43
C ARG A 291 6.21 24.79 -5.04
N ASN A 292 4.98 25.27 -4.81
CA ASN A 292 4.56 25.90 -3.55
C ASN A 292 3.88 24.95 -2.57
N LEU A 293 3.83 23.65 -2.86
CA LEU A 293 3.30 22.66 -1.94
C LEU A 293 4.11 22.64 -0.64
N ASP A 294 3.41 22.41 0.45
CA ASP A 294 3.98 22.24 1.80
C ASP A 294 4.07 20.76 2.17
N TYR A 295 4.78 20.42 3.25
CA TYR A 295 4.66 19.11 3.86
C TYR A 295 3.23 18.89 4.35
N ILE A 296 2.68 17.71 4.09
CA ILE A 296 1.46 17.25 4.74
C ILE A 296 1.74 17.08 6.22
N SER A 297 0.95 17.70 7.08
CA SER A 297 1.08 17.56 8.53
C SER A 297 -0.07 16.75 9.12
N VAL A 298 0.23 15.90 10.11
CA VAL A 298 -0.74 15.03 10.78
C VAL A 298 -0.51 15.10 12.28
N SER A 299 -1.50 15.59 13.05
CA SER A 299 -1.55 15.29 14.48
C SER A 299 -2.27 13.97 14.70
N GLN A 300 -1.72 13.14 15.56
CA GLN A 300 -2.28 11.84 15.90
C GLN A 300 -2.30 11.67 17.40
N GLU A 301 -3.44 11.28 17.92
CA GLU A 301 -3.67 10.92 19.32
C GLU A 301 -4.28 9.52 19.39
N SER A 302 -3.87 8.72 20.37
CA SER A 302 -4.50 7.43 20.66
C SER A 302 -4.44 7.08 22.14
N VAL A 303 -5.43 6.33 22.58
CA VAL A 303 -5.50 5.76 23.94
C VAL A 303 -5.94 4.30 23.81
N GLY A 304 -5.21 3.42 24.47
CA GLY A 304 -5.45 1.98 24.38
C GLY A 304 -5.34 1.25 25.71
N LEU A 305 -6.04 0.14 25.78
CA LEU A 305 -5.95 -0.84 26.84
C LEU A 305 -5.42 -2.17 26.26
N SER A 306 -4.45 -2.76 26.91
CA SER A 306 -3.95 -4.10 26.58
C SER A 306 -3.99 -4.98 27.82
N TRP A 307 -4.69 -6.11 27.71
CA TRP A 307 -4.86 -7.08 28.79
C TRP A 307 -4.31 -8.44 28.40
N GLN A 308 -3.44 -8.98 29.23
CA GLN A 308 -2.80 -10.28 29.06
C GLN A 308 -3.22 -11.21 30.21
N PRO A 309 -4.47 -11.76 30.22
CA PRO A 309 -4.99 -12.55 31.35
C PRO A 309 -4.09 -13.72 31.72
N ASN A 310 -3.37 -14.24 30.75
CA ASN A 310 -2.33 -15.25 30.95
C ASN A 310 -1.22 -15.07 29.91
N GLY A 311 -0.13 -15.83 30.01
CA GLY A 311 1.02 -15.72 29.08
C GLY A 311 0.71 -16.09 27.61
N ASN A 312 -0.46 -16.63 27.34
CA ASN A 312 -0.85 -17.17 26.03
C ASN A 312 -1.99 -16.36 25.37
N MET A 313 -2.49 -15.32 26.03
CA MET A 313 -3.65 -14.55 25.56
C MET A 313 -3.37 -13.06 25.67
N GLU A 314 -3.73 -12.33 24.63
CA GLU A 314 -3.67 -10.87 24.59
C GLU A 314 -4.97 -10.32 24.01
N ILE A 315 -5.54 -9.33 24.65
CA ILE A 315 -6.72 -8.59 24.20
C ILE A 315 -6.34 -7.12 24.26
N SER A 316 -6.50 -6.40 23.16
CA SER A 316 -6.28 -4.94 23.16
C SER A 316 -7.41 -4.21 22.44
N ALA A 317 -7.64 -2.98 22.89
CA ALA A 317 -8.53 -2.03 22.24
C ALA A 317 -7.88 -0.65 22.30
N GLU A 318 -7.85 0.05 21.17
CA GLU A 318 -7.28 1.39 21.03
C GLU A 318 -8.23 2.28 20.27
N GLY A 319 -8.56 3.45 20.83
CA GLY A 319 -9.20 4.53 20.12
C GLY A 319 -8.16 5.49 19.56
N PHE A 320 -8.34 5.92 18.32
CA PHE A 320 -7.43 6.85 17.68
C PHE A 320 -8.15 8.00 17.00
N TYR A 321 -7.45 9.14 16.91
CA TYR A 321 -7.84 10.30 16.13
C TYR A 321 -6.62 10.86 15.39
N LYS A 322 -6.78 11.15 14.08
CA LYS A 322 -5.77 11.77 13.23
C LYS A 322 -6.39 12.99 12.56
N PHE A 323 -5.71 14.11 12.64
CA PHE A 323 -6.11 15.34 11.94
C PHE A 323 -5.03 15.76 10.97
N TYR A 324 -5.40 15.88 9.70
CA TYR A 324 -4.52 16.19 8.57
C TYR A 324 -4.68 17.65 8.18
N ARG A 325 -3.55 18.32 7.91
CA ARG A 325 -3.47 19.68 7.38
C ARG A 325 -2.51 19.74 6.21
N ASP A 326 -2.62 20.82 5.46
CA ASP A 326 -1.76 21.08 4.30
C ASP A 326 -1.82 19.95 3.26
N MET A 327 -2.99 19.29 3.21
CA MET A 327 -3.22 18.22 2.23
C MET A 327 -3.36 18.83 0.83
N PRO A 328 -2.84 18.12 -0.21
CA PRO A 328 -2.99 18.57 -1.58
C PRO A 328 -4.47 18.62 -2.00
N LEU A 329 -4.87 19.77 -2.52
CA LEU A 329 -6.18 20.06 -3.11
C LEU A 329 -6.02 20.31 -4.60
N SER A 330 -6.83 19.70 -5.43
CA SER A 330 -6.87 19.95 -6.87
C SER A 330 -7.41 21.34 -7.16
N VAL A 331 -6.70 22.08 -8.01
CA VAL A 331 -7.14 23.43 -8.45
C VAL A 331 -8.24 23.32 -9.49
N SER A 332 -8.28 22.24 -10.27
CA SER A 332 -9.23 22.08 -11.39
C SER A 332 -10.64 21.73 -10.94
N ASP A 333 -10.79 20.93 -9.89
CA ASP A 333 -12.09 20.42 -9.45
C ASP A 333 -12.39 20.64 -7.96
N GLY A 334 -11.45 21.23 -7.19
CA GLY A 334 -11.62 21.49 -5.77
C GLY A 334 -11.67 20.24 -4.89
N ILE A 335 -11.22 19.07 -5.40
CA ILE A 335 -11.29 17.80 -4.68
C ILE A 335 -9.96 17.53 -3.98
N PRO A 336 -9.96 17.20 -2.67
CA PRO A 336 -8.76 16.77 -1.97
C PRO A 336 -8.17 15.48 -2.61
N LEU A 337 -6.85 15.46 -2.83
CA LEU A 337 -6.18 14.33 -3.48
C LEU A 337 -6.43 13.00 -2.76
N ALA A 338 -6.63 13.02 -1.44
CA ALA A 338 -6.96 11.84 -0.63
C ALA A 338 -8.37 11.26 -0.91
N CYS A 339 -9.25 12.02 -1.57
CA CYS A 339 -10.57 11.54 -1.97
C CYS A 339 -10.57 10.92 -3.37
N LYS A 340 -9.48 11.11 -4.15
CA LYS A 340 -9.25 10.49 -5.46
C LYS A 340 -8.56 9.14 -5.30
N GLY A 341 -8.64 8.24 -6.29
CA GLY A 341 -7.85 7.01 -6.31
C GLY A 341 -8.63 5.71 -6.37
N ASN A 342 -9.89 5.75 -6.77
CA ASN A 342 -10.70 4.56 -7.01
C ASN A 342 -10.59 4.02 -8.46
N ASP A 343 -9.75 4.65 -9.28
CA ASP A 343 -9.48 4.25 -10.65
C ASP A 343 -7.99 3.91 -10.84
N TYR A 344 -7.65 3.35 -12.00
CA TYR A 344 -6.26 3.03 -12.37
C TYR A 344 -5.46 4.27 -12.84
N GLY A 345 -5.98 5.47 -12.59
CA GLY A 345 -5.35 6.74 -12.96
C GLY A 345 -4.11 7.04 -12.12
N VAL A 346 -3.26 7.91 -12.62
CA VAL A 346 -2.10 8.41 -11.89
C VAL A 346 -2.54 9.57 -11.00
N ILE A 347 -2.52 9.38 -9.69
CA ILE A 347 -2.90 10.38 -8.71
C ILE A 347 -1.82 11.47 -8.64
N GLY A 348 -2.21 12.75 -8.68
CA GLY A 348 -1.33 13.89 -8.49
C GLY A 348 -0.75 14.51 -9.77
N ASN A 349 -1.07 13.97 -10.96
CA ASN A 349 -0.71 14.58 -12.24
C ASN A 349 -1.62 15.77 -12.58
N GLU A 350 -1.67 16.75 -11.68
CA GLU A 350 -2.52 17.94 -11.78
C GLU A 350 -1.98 19.09 -10.95
N GLN A 351 -2.46 20.31 -11.19
CA GLN A 351 -2.10 21.45 -10.37
C GLN A 351 -2.76 21.37 -9.00
N LEU A 352 -1.94 21.49 -7.95
CA LEU A 352 -2.33 21.30 -6.56
C LEU A 352 -1.92 22.49 -5.68
N ILE A 353 -2.68 22.70 -4.61
CA ILE A 353 -2.36 23.62 -3.51
C ILE A 353 -2.49 22.91 -2.17
N SER A 354 -1.74 23.32 -1.15
CA SER A 354 -1.73 22.70 0.19
C SER A 354 -2.74 23.36 1.12
N THR A 355 -4.03 23.19 0.87
CA THR A 355 -5.11 23.85 1.65
C THR A 355 -6.15 22.90 2.20
N ALA A 356 -6.20 21.65 1.71
CA ALA A 356 -7.18 20.70 2.19
C ALA A 356 -6.85 20.22 3.61
N GLU A 357 -7.89 19.90 4.35
CA GLU A 357 -7.84 19.32 5.69
C GLU A 357 -8.54 17.96 5.71
N GLY A 358 -8.20 17.12 6.68
CA GLY A 358 -8.83 15.82 6.82
C GLY A 358 -8.81 15.30 8.24
N ARG A 359 -9.61 14.27 8.48
CA ARG A 359 -9.61 13.54 9.75
C ARG A 359 -9.84 12.06 9.53
N SER A 360 -9.19 11.25 10.35
CA SER A 360 -9.46 9.82 10.42
C SER A 360 -9.54 9.42 11.88
N TYR A 361 -10.60 8.74 12.28
CA TYR A 361 -10.81 8.34 13.67
C TYR A 361 -11.53 7.00 13.74
N GLY A 362 -11.30 6.28 14.82
CA GLY A 362 -11.89 4.96 14.97
C GLY A 362 -11.40 4.21 16.18
N ILE A 363 -11.76 2.93 16.21
CA ILE A 363 -11.38 1.98 17.25
C ILE A 363 -10.76 0.76 16.58
N GLU A 364 -9.64 0.33 17.12
CA GLU A 364 -8.96 -0.91 16.75
C GLU A 364 -9.03 -1.90 17.90
N MET A 365 -9.42 -3.13 17.62
CA MET A 365 -9.47 -4.22 18.58
C MET A 365 -8.63 -5.38 18.07
N MET A 366 -7.87 -6.01 18.96
CA MET A 366 -7.07 -7.17 18.64
C MET A 366 -7.24 -8.24 19.72
N PHE A 367 -7.33 -9.48 19.27
CA PHE A 367 -7.34 -10.67 20.11
C PHE A 367 -6.30 -11.64 19.60
N LYS A 368 -5.42 -12.12 20.48
CA LYS A 368 -4.48 -13.19 20.20
C LYS A 368 -4.60 -14.28 21.25
N TRP A 369 -4.58 -15.52 20.81
CA TRP A 369 -4.61 -16.67 21.70
C TRP A 369 -3.69 -17.76 21.17
N LEU A 370 -2.65 -18.06 21.93
CA LEU A 370 -1.69 -19.10 21.65
C LEU A 370 -1.85 -20.24 22.66
N LEU A 371 -2.64 -21.26 22.30
CA LEU A 371 -2.69 -22.48 23.08
C LEU A 371 -1.51 -23.35 22.67
N VAL A 372 -0.54 -23.47 23.57
CA VAL A 372 0.75 -24.12 23.33
C VAL A 372 0.61 -25.42 22.54
N GLN A 373 1.31 -25.48 21.39
CA GLN A 373 1.42 -26.61 20.45
C GLN A 373 0.13 -26.99 19.66
N ARG A 374 -1.03 -26.42 19.93
CA ARG A 374 -2.27 -26.83 19.25
C ARG A 374 -2.99 -25.74 18.48
N LEU A 375 -3.24 -24.61 19.09
CA LEU A 375 -4.02 -23.52 18.49
C LEU A 375 -3.24 -22.22 18.51
N ASN A 376 -3.15 -21.58 17.35
CA ASN A 376 -2.74 -20.17 17.22
C ASN A 376 -3.90 -19.43 16.58
N LEU A 377 -4.52 -18.50 17.30
CA LEU A 377 -5.66 -17.70 16.85
C LEU A 377 -5.32 -16.21 16.97
N SER A 378 -5.57 -15.46 15.92
CA SER A 378 -5.45 -13.99 15.90
C SER A 378 -6.68 -13.40 15.24
N SER A 379 -7.23 -12.35 15.85
CA SER A 379 -8.35 -11.59 15.30
C SER A 379 -8.06 -10.10 15.42
N SER A 380 -8.46 -9.33 14.43
CA SER A 380 -8.44 -7.86 14.47
C SER A 380 -9.73 -7.30 13.89
N LEU A 381 -10.20 -6.21 14.49
CA LEU A 381 -11.33 -5.43 14.01
C LEU A 381 -10.96 -3.96 14.11
N THR A 382 -11.01 -3.26 12.98
CA THR A 382 -10.91 -1.81 12.93
C THR A 382 -12.23 -1.24 12.43
N ILE A 383 -12.83 -0.32 13.18
CA ILE A 383 -14.00 0.46 12.77
C ILE A 383 -13.55 1.91 12.71
N PHE A 384 -13.68 2.55 11.55
CA PHE A 384 -13.12 3.88 11.35
C PHE A 384 -13.91 4.71 10.34
N LYS A 385 -13.65 6.02 10.35
CA LYS A 385 -14.08 6.98 9.35
C LYS A 385 -12.86 7.79 8.91
N SER A 386 -12.74 8.02 7.60
CA SER A 386 -11.68 8.83 6.99
C SER A 386 -12.30 9.76 5.96
N GLU A 387 -12.17 11.07 6.18
CA GLU A 387 -12.83 12.10 5.38
C GLU A 387 -11.97 13.35 5.26
N PHE A 388 -12.10 14.06 4.15
CA PHE A 388 -11.33 15.27 3.84
C PHE A 388 -12.26 16.36 3.31
N ARG A 389 -11.79 17.60 3.35
CA ARG A 389 -12.51 18.78 2.89
C ARG A 389 -11.57 19.77 2.17
N ASP A 390 -12.10 20.64 1.39
CA ASP A 390 -11.39 21.61 0.55
C ASP A 390 -10.85 22.83 1.30
N GLY A 391 -10.80 22.77 2.61
CA GLY A 391 -10.33 23.84 3.50
C GLY A 391 -11.13 23.85 4.79
N LYS A 392 -11.09 24.99 5.52
CA LYS A 392 -11.71 25.07 6.85
C LYS A 392 -13.25 25.10 6.82
N GLU A 393 -13.84 25.61 5.76
CA GLU A 393 -15.28 25.88 5.65
C GLU A 393 -16.01 24.83 4.79
N GLY A 394 -15.28 23.99 4.03
CA GLY A 394 -15.86 22.96 3.16
C GLY A 394 -16.47 21.79 3.92
N ASP A 395 -17.39 21.10 3.26
CA ASP A 395 -17.99 19.86 3.77
C ASP A 395 -17.01 18.70 3.72
N TYR A 396 -17.09 17.81 4.70
CA TYR A 396 -16.29 16.58 4.71
C TYR A 396 -16.81 15.55 3.73
N VAL A 397 -15.94 15.11 2.83
CA VAL A 397 -16.17 14.06 1.85
C VAL A 397 -15.36 12.82 2.22
N PRO A 398 -15.92 11.61 2.15
CA PRO A 398 -15.16 10.39 2.42
C PRO A 398 -13.91 10.26 1.54
N SER A 399 -12.80 9.85 2.14
CA SER A 399 -11.61 9.49 1.36
C SER A 399 -11.87 8.22 0.54
N ALA A 400 -11.11 8.03 -0.54
CA ALA A 400 -11.19 6.82 -1.37
C ALA A 400 -10.99 5.51 -0.56
N TRP A 401 -10.39 5.59 0.62
CA TRP A 401 -10.05 4.47 1.50
C TRP A 401 -10.97 4.32 2.71
N ASP A 402 -12.09 5.07 2.80
CA ASP A 402 -13.04 5.01 3.91
C ASP A 402 -13.94 3.78 3.83
N ASN A 403 -13.38 2.61 4.07
CA ASN A 403 -14.09 1.34 4.04
C ASN A 403 -14.97 1.08 5.26
N ARG A 404 -14.99 1.96 6.24
CA ARG A 404 -15.75 1.90 7.49
C ARG A 404 -15.30 0.83 8.47
N PHE A 405 -15.02 -0.38 8.03
CA PHE A 405 -14.51 -1.44 8.88
C PHE A 405 -13.61 -2.41 8.12
N ILE A 406 -12.68 -3.00 8.86
CA ILE A 406 -11.83 -4.11 8.42
C ILE A 406 -11.83 -5.15 9.54
N PHE A 407 -12.22 -6.38 9.22
CA PHE A 407 -12.24 -7.49 10.15
C PHE A 407 -11.42 -8.66 9.60
N ASN A 408 -10.50 -9.17 10.40
CA ASN A 408 -9.70 -10.33 10.06
C ASN A 408 -9.68 -11.31 11.23
N VAL A 409 -9.81 -12.59 10.92
CA VAL A 409 -9.56 -13.70 11.83
C VAL A 409 -8.65 -14.68 11.12
N SER A 410 -7.59 -15.10 11.76
CA SER A 410 -6.74 -16.19 11.27
C SER A 410 -6.42 -17.14 12.40
N GLY A 411 -6.47 -18.43 12.10
CA GLY A 411 -6.14 -19.45 13.07
C GLY A 411 -5.55 -20.68 12.42
N THR A 412 -4.67 -21.35 13.16
CA THR A 412 -4.11 -22.65 12.76
C THR A 412 -4.25 -23.62 13.93
N TYR A 413 -4.82 -24.77 13.65
CA TYR A 413 -4.92 -25.87 14.62
C TYR A 413 -4.04 -27.04 14.20
N ASN A 414 -3.17 -27.47 15.11
CA ASN A 414 -2.28 -28.60 14.91
C ASN A 414 -2.91 -29.88 15.47
N PHE A 415 -3.23 -30.80 14.58
CA PHE A 415 -3.80 -32.12 14.91
C PHE A 415 -2.69 -33.13 15.20
N PRO A 416 -3.03 -34.26 15.86
CA PRO A 416 -2.11 -35.39 15.97
C PRO A 416 -1.60 -35.88 14.60
N LYS A 417 -0.46 -36.56 14.62
CA LYS A 417 0.19 -37.11 13.41
C LYS A 417 0.62 -36.05 12.39
N ASN A 418 0.98 -34.85 12.86
CA ASN A 418 1.55 -33.76 12.04
C ASN A 418 0.62 -33.23 10.93
N TRP A 419 -0.67 -33.23 11.17
CA TRP A 419 -1.63 -32.47 10.38
C TRP A 419 -1.80 -31.06 10.95
N SER A 420 -1.93 -30.08 10.11
CA SER A 420 -2.40 -28.75 10.53
C SER A 420 -3.47 -28.22 9.59
N VAL A 421 -4.43 -27.51 10.15
CA VAL A 421 -5.48 -26.83 9.40
C VAL A 421 -5.46 -25.35 9.76
N GLY A 422 -5.24 -24.52 8.76
CA GLY A 422 -5.31 -23.07 8.84
C GLY A 422 -6.62 -22.55 8.23
N MET A 423 -7.16 -21.51 8.85
CA MET A 423 -8.32 -20.78 8.33
C MET A 423 -8.07 -19.29 8.46
N LYS A 424 -8.47 -18.54 7.44
CA LYS A 424 -8.46 -17.07 7.46
C LYS A 424 -9.78 -16.54 6.94
N ILE A 425 -10.40 -15.66 7.73
CA ILE A 425 -11.58 -14.88 7.33
C ILE A 425 -11.13 -13.43 7.23
N SER A 426 -11.44 -12.78 6.12
CA SER A 426 -11.22 -11.35 5.92
C SER A 426 -12.52 -10.72 5.46
N CYS A 427 -12.95 -9.65 6.13
CA CYS A 427 -14.09 -8.85 5.73
C CYS A 427 -13.70 -7.38 5.69
N ILE A 428 -14.05 -6.68 4.62
CA ILE A 428 -13.80 -5.26 4.44
C ILE A 428 -15.08 -4.57 4.01
N GLY A 429 -15.39 -3.44 4.60
CA GLY A 429 -16.52 -2.61 4.22
C GLY A 429 -16.36 -2.04 2.81
N GLY A 430 -17.47 -1.67 2.19
CA GLY A 430 -17.46 -1.13 0.83
C GLY A 430 -16.76 0.24 0.75
N SER A 431 -15.91 0.40 -0.25
CA SER A 431 -15.28 1.68 -0.58
C SER A 431 -16.32 2.69 -1.07
N PRO A 432 -16.16 3.98 -0.79
CA PRO A 432 -17.01 5.01 -1.37
C PRO A 432 -16.71 5.16 -2.87
N TYR A 433 -17.71 5.59 -3.64
CA TYR A 433 -17.54 5.96 -5.04
C TYR A 433 -18.48 7.09 -5.43
N THR A 434 -18.14 7.78 -6.51
CA THR A 434 -18.94 8.84 -7.11
C THR A 434 -19.88 8.23 -8.14
N PRO A 435 -21.21 8.45 -8.04
CA PRO A 435 -22.15 7.97 -9.05
C PRO A 435 -21.99 8.73 -10.38
N TYR A 436 -22.52 8.17 -11.44
CA TYR A 436 -22.59 8.85 -12.73
C TYR A 436 -23.78 9.81 -12.79
N ASP A 437 -23.57 10.94 -13.45
CA ASP A 437 -24.66 11.77 -13.98
C ASP A 437 -25.22 11.10 -15.24
N VAL A 438 -26.26 10.28 -15.04
CA VAL A 438 -26.87 9.48 -16.12
C VAL A 438 -27.58 10.39 -17.13
N GLU A 439 -28.18 11.49 -16.68
CA GLU A 439 -28.88 12.42 -17.58
C GLU A 439 -27.90 13.07 -18.55
N LYS A 440 -26.81 13.64 -18.03
CA LYS A 440 -25.75 14.25 -18.86
C LYS A 440 -25.06 13.20 -19.72
N SER A 441 -24.73 12.03 -19.15
CA SER A 441 -24.06 10.94 -19.88
C SER A 441 -24.88 10.38 -21.03
N SER A 442 -26.21 10.40 -20.93
CA SER A 442 -27.08 9.89 -21.99
C SER A 442 -27.17 10.83 -23.18
N LEU A 443 -26.94 12.12 -23.05
CA LEU A 443 -26.98 13.07 -24.16
C LEU A 443 -25.97 12.68 -25.24
N VAL A 444 -26.43 12.56 -26.50
CA VAL A 444 -25.59 12.15 -27.63
C VAL A 444 -24.39 13.08 -27.82
N GLU A 445 -24.60 14.38 -27.76
CA GLU A 445 -23.52 15.36 -27.89
C GLU A 445 -22.51 15.26 -26.72
N ALA A 446 -23.00 15.15 -25.47
CA ALA A 446 -22.16 15.03 -24.32
C ALA A 446 -21.33 13.72 -24.33
N TRP A 447 -21.96 12.60 -24.65
CA TRP A 447 -21.27 11.31 -24.78
C TRP A 447 -20.19 11.34 -25.86
N ASN A 448 -20.53 11.86 -27.06
CA ASN A 448 -19.59 11.89 -28.18
C ASN A 448 -18.40 12.84 -27.92
N ALA A 449 -18.59 13.85 -27.08
CA ALA A 449 -17.54 14.79 -26.71
C ALA A 449 -16.40 14.12 -25.91
N GLN A 450 -16.69 13.17 -25.00
CA GLN A 450 -15.64 12.54 -24.19
C GLN A 450 -15.54 11.00 -24.29
N GLY A 451 -16.47 10.36 -24.97
CA GLY A 451 -16.46 8.89 -25.18
C GLY A 451 -16.64 8.05 -23.91
N LYS A 452 -17.05 8.67 -22.80
CA LYS A 452 -17.27 8.02 -21.50
C LYS A 452 -18.34 8.74 -20.69
N ALA A 453 -18.86 8.08 -19.65
CA ALA A 453 -19.84 8.67 -18.75
C ALA A 453 -19.27 9.83 -17.92
N TYR A 454 -20.12 10.79 -17.59
CA TYR A 454 -19.83 11.89 -16.67
C TYR A 454 -20.12 11.47 -15.24
N TYR A 455 -19.22 11.85 -14.32
CA TYR A 455 -19.48 11.71 -12.90
C TYR A 455 -20.35 12.85 -12.38
N ASP A 456 -21.19 12.53 -11.41
CA ASP A 456 -21.95 13.52 -10.64
C ASP A 456 -21.04 14.05 -9.50
N TYR A 457 -20.32 15.13 -9.78
CA TYR A 457 -19.37 15.72 -8.83
C TYR A 457 -20.05 16.38 -7.62
N ASP A 458 -21.35 16.71 -7.68
CA ASP A 458 -22.11 17.18 -6.52
C ASP A 458 -22.33 16.06 -5.50
N ARG A 459 -22.24 14.81 -5.94
CA ARG A 459 -22.36 13.60 -5.12
C ARG A 459 -21.04 12.84 -5.00
N TYR A 460 -19.93 13.54 -4.93
CA TYR A 460 -18.60 12.93 -4.91
C TYR A 460 -18.44 12.00 -3.70
N ASN A 461 -18.07 10.71 -3.92
CA ASN A 461 -17.87 9.66 -2.93
C ASN A 461 -19.06 9.46 -1.95
N THR A 462 -20.30 9.78 -2.37
CA THR A 462 -21.50 9.60 -1.52
C THR A 462 -22.03 8.17 -1.51
N GLU A 463 -21.87 7.46 -2.60
CA GLU A 463 -22.32 6.08 -2.73
C GLU A 463 -21.27 5.09 -2.20
N ARG A 464 -21.70 3.86 -1.88
CA ARG A 464 -20.81 2.81 -1.37
C ARG A 464 -21.00 1.48 -2.05
N LEU A 465 -19.90 0.83 -2.30
CA LEU A 465 -19.88 -0.56 -2.75
C LEU A 465 -20.32 -1.50 -1.62
N PRO A 466 -20.83 -2.69 -1.93
CA PRO A 466 -21.10 -3.70 -0.92
C PRO A 466 -19.83 -4.14 -0.21
N ALA A 467 -19.96 -4.56 1.05
CA ALA A 467 -18.86 -5.16 1.79
C ALA A 467 -18.41 -6.47 1.13
N PHE A 468 -17.11 -6.72 1.18
CA PHE A 468 -16.49 -7.93 0.65
C PHE A 468 -16.02 -8.82 1.79
N GLY A 469 -16.30 -10.12 1.70
CA GLY A 469 -15.83 -11.12 2.65
C GLY A 469 -15.21 -12.32 1.94
N GLN A 470 -14.10 -12.83 2.47
CA GLN A 470 -13.35 -13.95 1.91
C GLN A 470 -13.00 -14.95 3.02
N LEU A 471 -13.13 -16.24 2.71
CA LEU A 471 -12.70 -17.35 3.53
C LEU A 471 -11.62 -18.14 2.80
N ASP A 472 -10.48 -18.30 3.44
CA ASP A 472 -9.35 -19.12 2.97
C ASP A 472 -9.16 -20.30 3.92
N ILE A 473 -8.86 -21.49 3.37
CA ILE A 473 -8.60 -22.71 4.14
C ILE A 473 -7.33 -23.35 3.61
N ARG A 474 -6.44 -23.71 4.54
CA ARG A 474 -5.22 -24.42 4.23
C ARG A 474 -5.09 -25.68 5.08
N VAL A 475 -4.72 -26.79 4.46
CA VAL A 475 -4.45 -28.06 5.12
C VAL A 475 -3.02 -28.48 4.79
N ASP A 476 -2.23 -28.74 5.81
CA ASP A 476 -0.85 -29.18 5.68
C ASP A 476 -0.66 -30.56 6.32
N LYS A 477 0.16 -31.41 5.70
CA LYS A 477 0.62 -32.68 6.24
C LYS A 477 2.14 -32.74 6.18
N MET A 478 2.78 -32.89 7.36
CA MET A 478 4.23 -32.98 7.49
C MET A 478 4.69 -34.42 7.77
N PHE A 479 5.79 -34.80 7.13
CA PHE A 479 6.49 -36.08 7.32
C PHE A 479 7.93 -35.76 7.75
N TYR A 480 8.35 -36.33 8.87
CA TYR A 480 9.67 -36.08 9.45
C TYR A 480 10.55 -37.31 9.29
N TRP A 481 11.75 -37.11 8.75
CA TRP A 481 12.82 -38.11 8.71
C TRP A 481 14.02 -37.57 9.51
N LYS A 482 15.04 -38.43 9.72
CA LYS A 482 16.16 -38.10 10.60
C LYS A 482 16.86 -36.75 10.27
N LYS A 483 16.93 -36.39 9.00
CA LYS A 483 17.65 -35.22 8.50
C LYS A 483 16.83 -34.31 7.61
N CYS A 484 15.62 -34.69 7.28
CA CYS A 484 14.81 -33.91 6.36
C CYS A 484 13.32 -33.97 6.73
N MET A 485 12.59 -33.02 6.23
CA MET A 485 11.17 -32.87 6.40
C MET A 485 10.51 -32.72 5.02
N PHE A 486 9.42 -33.42 4.81
CA PHE A 486 8.61 -33.31 3.60
C PHE A 486 7.20 -32.92 3.98
N GLY A 487 6.67 -31.90 3.33
CA GLY A 487 5.32 -31.41 3.54
C GLY A 487 4.49 -31.46 2.26
N VAL A 488 3.21 -31.72 2.41
CA VAL A 488 2.21 -31.55 1.35
C VAL A 488 1.16 -30.57 1.88
N TYR A 489 0.75 -29.62 1.06
CA TYR A 489 -0.31 -28.70 1.43
C TYR A 489 -1.33 -28.53 0.33
N LEU A 490 -2.57 -28.27 0.75
CA LEU A 490 -3.67 -27.79 -0.07
C LEU A 490 -4.10 -26.43 0.52
N ASP A 491 -4.01 -25.38 -0.27
CA ASP A 491 -4.44 -24.03 0.07
C ASP A 491 -5.55 -23.60 -0.89
N ILE A 492 -6.72 -23.29 -0.34
CA ILE A 492 -7.89 -22.88 -1.12
C ILE A 492 -8.23 -21.48 -0.67
N GLN A 493 -7.89 -20.51 -1.49
CA GLN A 493 -8.26 -19.11 -1.26
C GLN A 493 -9.64 -18.84 -1.84
N ASN A 494 -10.38 -18.00 -1.13
CA ASN A 494 -11.74 -17.61 -1.49
C ASN A 494 -12.67 -18.81 -1.76
N ILE A 495 -12.72 -19.74 -0.80
CA ILE A 495 -13.54 -20.96 -0.93
C ILE A 495 -15.04 -20.66 -1.11
N THR A 496 -15.48 -19.46 -0.67
CA THR A 496 -16.84 -18.97 -0.83
C THR A 496 -17.13 -18.43 -2.23
N ALA A 497 -16.11 -18.35 -3.09
CA ALA A 497 -16.18 -17.72 -4.42
C ALA A 497 -16.79 -16.30 -4.37
N SER A 498 -16.54 -15.57 -3.28
CA SER A 498 -17.03 -14.21 -3.08
C SER A 498 -16.50 -13.28 -4.17
N LYS A 499 -17.35 -12.36 -4.60
CA LYS A 499 -17.04 -11.38 -5.64
C LYS A 499 -16.73 -10.02 -5.00
N PHE A 500 -15.57 -9.47 -5.31
CA PHE A 500 -15.23 -8.09 -5.03
C PHE A 500 -15.84 -7.21 -6.12
N ARG A 501 -16.62 -6.21 -5.73
CA ARG A 501 -17.24 -5.27 -6.67
C ARG A 501 -16.43 -4.00 -6.77
N GLN A 502 -16.32 -3.51 -8.00
CA GLN A 502 -15.90 -2.15 -8.34
C GLN A 502 -17.13 -1.34 -8.79
N PRO A 503 -17.04 -0.01 -8.90
CA PRO A 503 -18.11 0.77 -9.48
C PRO A 503 -18.47 0.22 -10.88
N ASP A 504 -19.76 0.06 -11.13
CA ASP A 504 -20.25 -0.38 -12.44
C ASP A 504 -19.82 0.64 -13.50
N VAL A 505 -19.57 0.20 -14.73
CA VAL A 505 -19.24 1.12 -15.82
C VAL A 505 -20.51 1.44 -16.60
N LEU A 506 -20.82 2.73 -16.71
CA LEU A 506 -21.93 3.20 -17.53
C LEU A 506 -21.45 3.42 -18.97
N MET A 507 -22.13 2.77 -19.94
CA MET A 507 -21.80 2.85 -21.36
C MET A 507 -23.00 3.19 -22.21
N SER A 508 -22.74 3.83 -23.34
CA SER A 508 -23.74 3.98 -24.43
C SER A 508 -23.82 2.68 -25.25
N THR A 509 -25.03 2.28 -25.61
CA THR A 509 -25.26 1.18 -26.57
C THR A 509 -25.11 1.62 -28.02
N GLY A 510 -24.92 2.92 -28.28
CA GLY A 510 -24.94 3.51 -29.61
C GLY A 510 -26.37 3.68 -30.19
N GLN A 511 -27.40 3.12 -29.57
CA GLN A 511 -28.80 3.30 -29.99
C GLN A 511 -29.36 4.59 -29.41
N ILE A 512 -30.05 5.38 -30.27
CA ILE A 512 -30.72 6.63 -29.85
C ILE A 512 -32.14 6.30 -29.42
N GLU A 513 -32.49 6.63 -28.16
CA GLU A 513 -33.80 6.37 -27.58
C GLU A 513 -34.89 7.26 -28.23
N ASN A 514 -34.56 8.53 -28.54
CA ASN A 514 -35.48 9.55 -29.05
C ASN A 514 -34.98 10.20 -30.38
N PRO A 515 -34.90 9.44 -31.48
CA PRO A 515 -34.25 9.89 -32.73
C PRO A 515 -34.93 11.10 -33.40
N THR A 516 -36.20 11.37 -33.08
CA THR A 516 -36.96 12.50 -33.61
C THR A 516 -36.81 13.79 -32.81
N ALA A 517 -36.16 13.75 -31.64
CA ALA A 517 -35.90 14.92 -30.83
C ALA A 517 -34.86 15.86 -31.48
N PRO A 518 -34.78 17.16 -31.09
CA PRO A 518 -33.68 18.04 -31.45
C PRO A 518 -32.33 17.42 -31.08
N LEU A 519 -31.26 17.74 -31.82
CA LEU A 519 -29.94 17.14 -31.64
C LEU A 519 -29.42 17.28 -30.17
N SER A 520 -29.64 18.46 -29.58
CA SER A 520 -29.28 18.76 -28.19
C SER A 520 -30.04 17.96 -27.11
N GLU A 521 -31.15 17.33 -27.48
CA GLU A 521 -32.01 16.53 -26.58
C GLU A 521 -31.97 15.03 -26.89
N ARG A 522 -31.25 14.63 -27.94
CA ARG A 522 -31.09 13.21 -28.28
C ARG A 522 -30.31 12.48 -27.21
N ARG A 523 -30.81 11.28 -26.87
CA ARG A 523 -30.22 10.45 -25.82
C ARG A 523 -29.87 9.07 -26.36
N TYR A 524 -28.72 8.57 -25.94
CA TYR A 524 -28.38 7.15 -26.12
C TYR A 524 -29.09 6.30 -25.05
N VAL A 525 -29.45 5.08 -25.45
CA VAL A 525 -29.81 4.02 -24.52
C VAL A 525 -28.52 3.65 -23.75
N MET A 526 -28.53 3.82 -22.41
CA MET A 526 -27.38 3.54 -21.56
C MET A 526 -27.45 2.11 -21.01
N LYS A 527 -26.31 1.45 -20.93
CA LYS A 527 -26.12 0.12 -20.33
C LYS A 527 -25.10 0.23 -19.19
N SER A 528 -25.39 -0.39 -18.05
CA SER A 528 -24.45 -0.54 -16.94
C SER A 528 -23.78 -1.91 -17.02
N ILE A 529 -22.43 -1.93 -17.01
CA ILE A 529 -21.63 -3.15 -16.98
C ILE A 529 -21.12 -3.34 -15.57
N LYS A 530 -21.50 -4.46 -14.96
CA LYS A 530 -21.02 -4.82 -13.61
C LYS A 530 -19.55 -5.19 -13.65
N GLN A 531 -18.79 -4.60 -12.75
CA GLN A 531 -17.39 -4.96 -12.53
C GLN A 531 -17.26 -5.79 -11.26
N GLU A 532 -17.14 -7.09 -11.43
CA GLU A 532 -16.98 -8.05 -10.35
C GLU A 532 -15.73 -8.90 -10.59
N SER A 533 -14.86 -9.01 -9.60
CA SER A 533 -13.69 -9.88 -9.64
C SER A 533 -13.65 -10.76 -8.40
N GLY A 534 -13.15 -11.95 -8.55
CA GLY A 534 -13.00 -12.91 -7.44
C GLY A 534 -13.37 -14.30 -7.90
N THR A 535 -12.49 -15.24 -7.64
CA THR A 535 -12.67 -16.65 -7.97
C THR A 535 -12.05 -17.50 -6.88
N LEU A 536 -12.45 -18.74 -6.80
CA LEU A 536 -11.82 -19.76 -5.96
C LEU A 536 -10.43 -20.09 -6.55
N LEU A 537 -9.38 -19.99 -5.73
CA LEU A 537 -7.99 -20.26 -6.13
C LEU A 537 -7.44 -21.45 -5.35
N PRO A 538 -7.51 -22.68 -5.88
CA PRO A 538 -6.91 -23.85 -5.26
C PRO A 538 -5.42 -23.93 -5.59
N THR A 539 -4.58 -24.14 -4.59
CA THR A 539 -3.14 -24.33 -4.75
C THR A 539 -2.71 -25.58 -4.01
N LEU A 540 -2.18 -26.56 -4.72
CA LEU A 540 -1.55 -27.74 -4.18
C LEU A 540 -0.03 -27.54 -4.25
N GLY A 541 0.70 -27.96 -3.22
CA GLY A 541 2.15 -27.88 -3.26
C GLY A 541 2.83 -28.86 -2.31
N ILE A 542 4.12 -29.00 -2.56
CA ILE A 542 5.03 -29.82 -1.75
C ILE A 542 6.16 -28.93 -1.22
N THR A 543 6.61 -29.24 -0.03
CA THR A 543 7.74 -28.58 0.62
C THR A 543 8.76 -29.63 1.05
N PHE A 544 10.01 -29.40 0.76
CA PHE A 544 11.13 -30.21 1.22
C PHE A 544 12.08 -29.33 2.03
N GLU A 545 12.48 -29.79 3.22
CA GLU A 545 13.41 -29.07 4.08
C GLU A 545 14.48 -30.05 4.61
N TYR A 546 15.76 -29.63 4.47
CA TYR A 546 16.94 -30.36 4.90
C TYR A 546 17.82 -29.51 5.79
#